data_a03511d08403eb897515cdfbaaf93834
#
_entry.id   a03511d08403eb897515cdfbaaf93834
#
_cell.length_a   1.000
_cell.length_b   1.000
_cell.length_c   1.000
_cell.angle_alpha   90.00
_cell.angle_beta   90.00
_cell.angle_gamma   90.00
#
_symmetry.space_group_name_H-M   'P 1'
#
loop_
_entity.id
_entity.type
_entity.pdbx_description
1 polymer ?
#
loop_
_entity_poly.entity_id
_entity_poly.type
_entity_poly.pdbx_seq_one_letter_code
_entity_poly.pdbx_strand_id
1 'polypeptide(L)'
;MLSLPNLLTLSRILAVPILLFLLWPGTRLESHQPLAIDYALAFALYCLMGLTDYFDGYVARARGTVSRLGQFLDPIADKIMIAAVILLLVFTRDIAGWHVIAALIILLREIIVSGLREFLATLQVSMPVTQLAKWKTTFQLVAFGALILAGAVPYWEWVKLVGLVSLWGAAVLTLVTGWDYLRVGLKHMD
;
A
#
# COMPACT_ATOMS: atom_id res chain seq x y z
N MET A 1 5.01 10.23 25.32
CA MET A 1 5.78 9.42 24.37
C MET A 1 4.91 8.72 23.32
N LEU A 2 3.70 8.29 23.63
CA LEU A 2 2.74 7.77 22.64
C LEU A 2 1.77 8.89 22.24
N SER A 3 2.13 9.68 21.22
CA SER A 3 1.19 10.61 20.63
C SER A 3 0.11 9.84 19.84
N LEU A 4 -1.09 10.41 19.70
CA LEU A 4 -2.20 9.80 18.97
C LEU A 4 -1.75 9.35 17.54
N PRO A 5 -1.00 10.15 16.75
CA PRO A 5 -0.49 9.71 15.46
C PRO A 5 0.38 8.46 15.53
N ASN A 6 1.32 8.39 16.50
CA ASN A 6 2.18 7.20 16.65
C ASN A 6 1.39 5.93 16.97
N LEU A 7 0.30 6.06 17.77
CA LEU A 7 -0.57 4.93 18.08
C LEU A 7 -1.30 4.43 16.83
N LEU A 8 -1.76 5.35 15.99
CA LEU A 8 -2.43 5.01 14.72
C LEU A 8 -1.47 4.34 13.74
N THR A 9 -0.22 4.82 13.62
CA THR A 9 0.80 4.17 12.79
C THR A 9 1.13 2.75 13.29
N LEU A 10 1.28 2.58 14.61
CA LEU A 10 1.51 1.27 15.23
C LEU A 10 0.31 0.33 15.01
N SER A 11 -0.92 0.83 15.10
CA SER A 11 -2.11 0.02 14.86
C SER A 11 -2.16 -0.51 13.42
N ARG A 12 -1.69 0.25 12.43
CA ARG A 12 -1.56 -0.22 11.04
C ARG A 12 -0.55 -1.36 10.92
N ILE A 13 0.60 -1.25 11.57
CA ILE A 13 1.61 -2.33 11.56
C ILE A 13 1.03 -3.59 12.20
N LEU A 14 0.30 -3.45 13.32
CA LEU A 14 -0.35 -4.57 14.01
C LEU A 14 -1.54 -5.14 13.24
N ALA A 15 -2.19 -4.36 12.37
CA ALA A 15 -3.27 -4.83 11.52
C ALA A 15 -2.77 -5.75 10.38
N VAL A 16 -1.50 -5.63 9.96
CA VAL A 16 -0.92 -6.49 8.91
C VAL A 16 -0.96 -7.98 9.28
N PRO A 17 -0.51 -8.44 10.46
CA PRO A 17 -0.66 -9.83 10.86
C PRO A 17 -2.11 -10.31 10.89
N ILE A 18 -3.07 -9.45 11.26
CA ILE A 18 -4.48 -9.80 11.26
C ILE A 18 -4.99 -9.98 9.82
N LEU A 19 -4.59 -9.10 8.90
CA LEU A 19 -4.91 -9.24 7.48
C LEU A 19 -4.33 -10.53 6.90
N LEU A 20 -3.08 -10.86 7.27
CA LEU A 20 -2.42 -12.12 6.91
C LEU A 20 -3.23 -13.30 7.41
N PHE A 21 -3.66 -13.30 8.66
CA PHE A 21 -4.45 -14.39 9.25
C PHE A 21 -5.79 -14.58 8.55
N LEU A 22 -6.51 -13.49 8.24
CA LEU A 22 -7.80 -13.54 7.55
C LEU A 22 -7.70 -14.14 6.14
N LEU A 23 -6.67 -13.76 5.38
CA LEU A 23 -6.49 -14.20 4.00
C LEU A 23 -5.56 -15.42 3.86
N TRP A 24 -5.14 -16.05 4.97
CA TRP A 24 -4.27 -17.22 4.92
C TRP A 24 -5.07 -18.49 4.58
N PRO A 25 -4.81 -19.15 3.45
CA PRO A 25 -5.58 -20.33 3.03
C PRO A 25 -5.46 -21.54 3.96
N GLY A 26 -4.45 -21.58 4.83
CA GLY A 26 -4.17 -22.71 5.72
C GLY A 26 -4.87 -22.67 7.07
N THR A 27 -5.67 -21.64 7.39
CA THR A 27 -6.31 -21.52 8.71
C THR A 27 -7.54 -22.42 8.88
N ARG A 28 -8.05 -23.04 7.79
CA ARG A 28 -9.21 -23.92 7.83
C ARG A 28 -8.90 -25.28 7.21
N LEU A 29 -9.21 -26.32 7.94
CA LEU A 29 -8.86 -27.72 7.65
C LEU A 29 -9.47 -28.30 6.35
N GLU A 30 -10.48 -27.65 5.75
CA GLU A 30 -11.26 -28.23 4.64
C GLU A 30 -11.18 -27.44 3.31
N SER A 31 -10.79 -26.19 3.32
CA SER A 31 -10.72 -25.39 2.09
C SER A 31 -9.35 -24.70 1.95
N HIS A 32 -8.73 -24.86 0.79
CA HIS A 32 -7.45 -24.20 0.47
C HIS A 32 -7.61 -22.72 0.08
N GLN A 33 -8.81 -22.17 0.23
CA GLN A 33 -9.14 -20.77 -0.12
C GLN A 33 -9.84 -20.08 1.06
N PRO A 34 -9.57 -18.79 1.31
CA PRO A 34 -10.31 -18.00 2.29
C PRO A 34 -11.80 -17.95 1.91
N LEU A 35 -12.67 -17.87 2.91
CA LEU A 35 -14.11 -17.72 2.67
C LEU A 35 -14.47 -16.28 2.31
N ALA A 36 -15.64 -16.09 1.70
CA ALA A 36 -16.15 -14.75 1.38
C ALA A 36 -16.24 -13.83 2.61
N ILE A 37 -16.54 -14.39 3.78
CA ILE A 37 -16.57 -13.64 5.03
C ILE A 37 -15.16 -13.19 5.46
N ASP A 38 -14.13 -13.99 5.24
CA ASP A 38 -12.75 -13.64 5.56
C ASP A 38 -12.27 -12.49 4.67
N TYR A 39 -12.61 -12.52 3.38
CA TYR A 39 -12.38 -11.42 2.45
C TYR A 39 -13.16 -10.16 2.83
N ALA A 40 -14.42 -10.28 3.28
CA ALA A 40 -15.21 -9.13 3.73
C ALA A 40 -14.58 -8.46 4.97
N LEU A 41 -14.14 -9.27 5.94
CA LEU A 41 -13.44 -8.77 7.13
C LEU A 41 -12.08 -8.15 6.75
N ALA A 42 -11.33 -8.78 5.86
CA ALA A 42 -10.08 -8.24 5.34
C ALA A 42 -10.28 -6.91 4.61
N PHE A 43 -11.35 -6.79 3.80
CA PHE A 43 -11.71 -5.54 3.14
C PHE A 43 -12.06 -4.43 4.15
N ALA A 44 -12.88 -4.75 5.17
CA ALA A 44 -13.21 -3.80 6.23
C ALA A 44 -11.95 -3.34 6.99
N LEU A 45 -11.05 -4.27 7.32
CA LEU A 45 -9.77 -3.95 7.96
C LEU A 45 -8.89 -3.08 7.04
N TYR A 46 -8.81 -3.42 5.76
CA TYR A 46 -8.06 -2.64 4.77
C TYR A 46 -8.58 -1.19 4.66
N CYS A 47 -9.90 -1.01 4.59
CA CYS A 47 -10.52 0.31 4.59
C CYS A 47 -10.23 1.08 5.88
N LEU A 48 -10.28 0.42 7.04
CA LEU A 48 -9.94 1.02 8.32
C LEU A 48 -8.48 1.47 8.36
N MET A 49 -7.56 0.66 7.85
CA MET A 49 -6.13 1.02 7.74
C MET A 49 -5.93 2.26 6.85
N GLY A 50 -6.60 2.34 5.69
CA GLY A 50 -6.54 3.51 4.81
C GLY A 50 -7.16 4.78 5.41
N LEU A 51 -8.27 4.63 6.15
CA LEU A 51 -8.90 5.75 6.85
C LEU A 51 -8.03 6.27 8.01
N THR A 52 -7.45 5.38 8.80
CA THR A 52 -6.54 5.77 9.90
C THR A 52 -5.32 6.50 9.38
N ASP A 53 -4.74 6.07 8.24
CA ASP A 53 -3.63 6.76 7.58
C ASP A 53 -3.99 8.19 7.16
N TYR A 54 -5.18 8.36 6.59
CA TYR A 54 -5.66 9.69 6.21
C TYR A 54 -5.84 10.61 7.43
N PHE A 55 -6.42 10.08 8.51
CA PHE A 55 -6.71 10.85 9.72
C PHE A 55 -5.45 11.20 10.52
N ASP A 56 -4.49 10.29 10.66
CA ASP A 56 -3.25 10.59 11.39
C ASP A 56 -2.41 11.63 10.66
N GLY A 57 -2.32 11.55 9.34
CA GLY A 57 -1.68 12.58 8.52
C GLY A 57 -2.37 13.95 8.64
N TYR A 58 -3.72 13.98 8.72
CA TYR A 58 -4.47 15.21 8.92
C TYR A 58 -4.24 15.80 10.32
N VAL A 59 -4.38 14.99 11.37
CA VAL A 59 -4.21 15.42 12.77
C VAL A 59 -2.77 15.87 13.06
N ALA A 60 -1.78 15.16 12.55
CA ALA A 60 -0.37 15.51 12.72
C ALA A 60 -0.06 16.89 12.12
N ARG A 61 -0.56 17.16 10.92
CA ARG A 61 -0.41 18.48 10.27
C ARG A 61 -1.16 19.57 11.00
N ALA A 62 -2.40 19.32 11.45
CA ALA A 62 -3.24 20.31 12.14
C ALA A 62 -2.68 20.71 13.51
N ARG A 63 -2.02 19.79 14.21
CA ARG A 63 -1.50 20.02 15.58
C ARG A 63 -0.02 20.40 15.60
N GLY A 64 0.70 20.34 14.50
CA GLY A 64 2.15 20.60 14.46
C GLY A 64 2.99 19.62 15.29
N THR A 65 2.38 18.49 15.72
CA THR A 65 3.00 17.52 16.64
C THR A 65 3.52 16.31 15.88
N VAL A 66 4.41 16.54 14.94
CA VAL A 66 5.07 15.43 14.22
C VAL A 66 6.20 14.91 15.11
N SER A 67 6.04 13.72 15.69
CA SER A 67 7.08 13.11 16.51
C SER A 67 8.19 12.51 15.64
N ARG A 68 9.43 12.49 16.14
CA ARG A 68 10.56 11.82 15.44
C ARG A 68 10.28 10.33 15.18
N LEU A 69 9.59 9.67 16.12
CA LEU A 69 9.19 8.26 15.97
C LEU A 69 8.17 8.08 14.85
N GLY A 70 7.15 8.97 14.75
CA GLY A 70 6.18 8.94 13.66
C GLY A 70 6.83 9.14 12.30
N GLN A 71 7.70 10.16 12.17
CA GLN A 71 8.45 10.39 10.93
C GLN A 71 9.24 9.16 10.45
N PHE A 72 9.75 8.36 11.39
CA PHE A 72 10.47 7.13 11.08
C PHE A 72 9.52 5.97 10.75
N LEU A 73 8.43 5.80 11.53
CA LEU A 73 7.52 4.66 11.40
C LEU A 73 6.55 4.77 10.23
N ASP A 74 6.06 5.97 9.89
CA ASP A 74 5.05 6.16 8.85
C ASP A 74 5.49 5.61 7.48
N PRO A 75 6.69 5.95 6.96
CA PRO A 75 7.15 5.40 5.69
C PRO A 75 7.34 3.87 5.73
N ILE A 76 7.66 3.30 6.88
CA ILE A 76 7.84 1.86 7.07
C ILE A 76 6.49 1.16 7.08
N ALA A 77 5.52 1.68 7.84
CA ALA A 77 4.17 1.13 7.96
C ALA A 77 3.48 1.03 6.59
N ASP A 78 3.57 2.10 5.79
CA ASP A 78 2.97 2.14 4.45
C ASP A 78 3.55 1.07 3.52
N LYS A 79 4.88 0.89 3.54
CA LYS A 79 5.54 -0.10 2.69
C LYS A 79 5.26 -1.52 3.13
N ILE A 80 5.26 -1.78 4.45
CA ILE A 80 4.90 -3.10 4.99
C ILE A 80 3.47 -3.45 4.60
N MET A 81 2.53 -2.51 4.69
CA MET A 81 1.14 -2.70 4.31
C MET A 81 1.03 -3.06 2.81
N ILE A 82 1.63 -2.26 1.93
CA ILE A 82 1.58 -2.50 0.48
C ILE A 82 2.21 -3.84 0.12
N ALA A 83 3.39 -4.14 0.67
CA ALA A 83 4.08 -5.40 0.43
C ALA A 83 3.25 -6.61 0.90
N ALA A 84 2.68 -6.53 2.11
CA ALA A 84 1.87 -7.60 2.67
C ALA A 84 0.61 -7.85 1.83
N VAL A 85 -0.11 -6.79 1.42
CA VAL A 85 -1.31 -6.92 0.58
C VAL A 85 -0.96 -7.52 -0.78
N ILE A 86 0.11 -7.07 -1.44
CA ILE A 86 0.55 -7.64 -2.72
C ILE A 86 0.87 -9.13 -2.57
N LEU A 87 1.68 -9.50 -1.56
CA LEU A 87 2.06 -10.89 -1.34
C LEU A 87 0.84 -11.78 -1.05
N LEU A 88 -0.12 -11.28 -0.25
CA LEU A 88 -1.36 -11.99 0.02
C LEU A 88 -2.20 -12.20 -1.23
N LEU A 89 -2.45 -11.15 -2.02
CA LEU A 89 -3.25 -11.23 -3.23
C LEU A 89 -2.59 -12.11 -4.32
N VAL A 90 -1.26 -12.18 -4.35
CA VAL A 90 -0.53 -13.14 -5.20
C VAL A 90 -0.67 -14.55 -4.66
N PHE A 91 -0.57 -14.73 -3.34
CA PHE A 91 -0.69 -16.03 -2.69
C PHE A 91 -2.11 -16.62 -2.83
N THR A 92 -3.15 -15.81 -2.66
CA THR A 92 -4.55 -16.21 -2.86
C THR A 92 -4.94 -16.35 -4.35
N ARG A 93 -4.02 -16.00 -5.27
CA ARG A 93 -4.25 -15.97 -6.72
C ARG A 93 -5.30 -14.95 -7.21
N ASP A 94 -5.62 -13.96 -6.40
CA ASP A 94 -6.43 -12.82 -6.84
C ASP A 94 -5.64 -11.97 -7.85
N ILE A 95 -4.30 -11.88 -7.66
CA ILE A 95 -3.35 -11.41 -8.65
C ILE A 95 -2.58 -12.62 -9.19
N ALA A 96 -2.85 -13.03 -10.44
CA ALA A 96 -2.24 -14.20 -11.07
C ALA A 96 -1.77 -13.90 -12.49
N GLY A 97 -0.92 -14.78 -13.04
CA GLY A 97 -0.40 -14.67 -14.41
C GLY A 97 0.32 -13.34 -14.66
N TRP A 98 0.00 -12.67 -15.75
CA TRP A 98 0.62 -11.41 -16.15
C TRP A 98 0.40 -10.25 -15.17
N HIS A 99 -0.66 -10.29 -14.37
CA HIS A 99 -0.96 -9.24 -13.39
C HIS A 99 0.07 -9.18 -12.25
N VAL A 100 0.81 -10.26 -12.00
CA VAL A 100 1.91 -10.30 -11.03
C VAL A 100 3.03 -9.32 -11.43
N ILE A 101 3.24 -9.09 -12.73
CA ILE A 101 4.23 -8.12 -13.23
C ILE A 101 3.86 -6.70 -12.77
N ALA A 102 2.58 -6.32 -12.88
CA ALA A 102 2.13 -5.00 -12.42
C ALA A 102 2.34 -4.83 -10.90
N ALA A 103 2.01 -5.84 -10.11
CA ALA A 103 2.22 -5.84 -8.66
C ALA A 103 3.72 -5.75 -8.30
N LEU A 104 4.58 -6.48 -9.02
CA LEU A 104 6.04 -6.44 -8.84
C LEU A 104 6.60 -5.04 -9.17
N ILE A 105 6.17 -4.43 -10.28
CA ILE A 105 6.56 -3.06 -10.66
C ILE A 105 6.23 -2.08 -9.52
N ILE A 106 5.02 -2.15 -8.97
CA ILE A 106 4.60 -1.30 -7.86
C ILE A 106 5.53 -1.53 -6.66
N LEU A 107 5.75 -2.77 -6.25
CA LEU A 107 6.54 -3.12 -5.07
C LEU A 107 7.99 -2.66 -5.19
N LEU A 108 8.64 -2.99 -6.30
CA LEU A 108 10.04 -2.62 -6.55
C LEU A 108 10.22 -1.11 -6.55
N ARG A 109 9.33 -0.38 -7.22
CA ARG A 109 9.40 1.07 -7.26
C ARG A 109 9.17 1.69 -5.87
N GLU A 110 8.25 1.17 -5.06
CA GLU A 110 8.04 1.69 -3.70
C GLU A 110 9.33 1.60 -2.87
N ILE A 111 10.06 0.50 -3.00
CA ILE A 111 11.34 0.30 -2.30
C ILE A 111 12.41 1.26 -2.86
N ILE A 112 12.60 1.27 -4.18
CA ILE A 112 13.66 2.05 -4.84
C ILE A 112 13.45 3.56 -4.58
N VAL A 113 12.25 4.08 -4.83
CA VAL A 113 11.98 5.52 -4.67
C VAL A 113 12.03 5.94 -3.21
N SER A 114 11.73 5.03 -2.28
CA SER A 114 11.89 5.33 -0.87
C SER A 114 13.36 5.50 -0.47
N GLY A 115 14.20 4.55 -0.85
CA GLY A 115 15.64 4.67 -0.59
C GLY A 115 16.22 5.91 -1.23
N LEU A 116 15.82 6.21 -2.48
CA LEU A 116 16.26 7.41 -3.17
C LEU A 116 15.79 8.70 -2.48
N ARG A 117 14.56 8.73 -1.97
CA ARG A 117 14.05 9.88 -1.23
C ARG A 117 14.82 10.11 0.07
N GLU A 118 15.14 9.05 0.80
CA GLU A 118 15.95 9.13 2.01
C GLU A 118 17.37 9.65 1.69
N PHE A 119 17.99 9.13 0.63
CA PHE A 119 19.29 9.61 0.16
C PHE A 119 19.25 11.11 -0.21
N LEU A 120 18.28 11.56 -1.00
CA LEU A 120 18.13 12.96 -1.38
C LEU A 120 17.86 13.86 -0.16
N ALA A 121 17.15 13.35 0.85
CA ALA A 121 16.94 14.10 2.09
C ALA A 121 18.25 14.36 2.86
N THR A 122 19.20 13.42 2.83
CA THR A 122 20.54 13.65 3.43
C THR A 122 21.31 14.75 2.72
N LEU A 123 21.06 14.92 1.41
CA LEU A 123 21.65 15.99 0.58
C LEU A 123 20.85 17.30 0.64
N GLN A 124 19.82 17.39 1.50
CA GLN A 124 18.90 18.53 1.62
C GLN A 124 18.16 18.90 0.30
N VAL A 125 18.03 17.94 -0.61
CA VAL A 125 17.29 18.09 -1.86
C VAL A 125 15.84 17.72 -1.62
N SER A 126 14.93 18.71 -1.64
CA SER A 126 13.49 18.46 -1.50
C SER A 126 12.84 18.19 -2.86
N MET A 127 12.06 17.12 -2.94
CA MET A 127 11.28 16.78 -4.14
C MET A 127 9.82 17.14 -3.91
N PRO A 128 9.22 18.02 -4.70
CA PRO A 128 7.81 18.36 -4.58
C PRO A 128 6.94 17.16 -4.97
N VAL A 129 5.87 16.93 -4.22
CA VAL A 129 4.88 15.88 -4.52
C VAL A 129 4.05 16.32 -5.71
N THR A 130 4.15 15.60 -6.82
CA THR A 130 3.38 15.88 -8.04
C THR A 130 1.92 15.40 -7.92
N GLN A 131 1.01 15.97 -8.72
CA GLN A 131 -0.38 15.48 -8.78
C GLN A 131 -0.45 14.02 -9.24
N LEU A 132 0.44 13.60 -10.14
CA LEU A 132 0.55 12.21 -10.59
C LEU A 132 0.86 11.24 -9.43
N ALA A 133 1.65 11.66 -8.45
CA ALA A 133 1.94 10.87 -7.27
C ALA A 133 0.69 10.63 -6.40
N LYS A 134 -0.23 11.59 -6.35
CA LYS A 134 -1.53 11.44 -5.65
C LYS A 134 -2.42 10.43 -6.40
N TRP A 135 -2.55 10.58 -7.71
CA TRP A 135 -3.32 9.64 -8.53
C TRP A 135 -2.78 8.20 -8.43
N LYS A 136 -1.46 8.03 -8.46
CA LYS A 136 -0.81 6.73 -8.24
C LYS A 136 -1.32 6.05 -6.96
N THR A 137 -1.31 6.78 -5.83
CA THR A 137 -1.75 6.24 -4.55
C THR A 137 -3.23 5.90 -4.55
N THR A 138 -4.07 6.74 -5.16
CA THR A 138 -5.49 6.46 -5.32
C THR A 138 -5.74 5.19 -6.13
N PHE A 139 -5.06 5.03 -7.28
CA PHE A 139 -5.17 3.81 -8.08
C PHE A 139 -4.70 2.56 -7.33
N GLN A 140 -3.64 2.65 -6.52
CA GLN A 140 -3.19 1.55 -5.67
C GLN A 140 -4.24 1.17 -4.61
N LEU A 141 -4.80 2.17 -3.91
CA LEU A 141 -5.84 1.93 -2.90
C LEU A 141 -7.07 1.26 -3.51
N VAL A 142 -7.54 1.76 -4.65
CA VAL A 142 -8.67 1.17 -5.37
C VAL A 142 -8.34 -0.23 -5.87
N ALA A 143 -7.15 -0.45 -6.44
CA ALA A 143 -6.74 -1.74 -6.95
C ALA A 143 -6.78 -2.82 -5.88
N PHE A 144 -6.08 -2.60 -4.77
CA PHE A 144 -6.00 -3.60 -3.69
C PHE A 144 -7.34 -3.76 -2.97
N GLY A 145 -8.06 -2.65 -2.69
CA GLY A 145 -9.39 -2.72 -2.10
C GLY A 145 -10.38 -3.50 -2.95
N ALA A 146 -10.44 -3.22 -4.26
CA ALA A 146 -11.32 -3.92 -5.18
C ALA A 146 -10.96 -5.41 -5.34
N LEU A 147 -9.65 -5.76 -5.36
CA LEU A 147 -9.22 -7.16 -5.44
C LEU A 147 -9.57 -7.94 -4.16
N ILE A 148 -9.39 -7.35 -2.98
CA ILE A 148 -9.83 -7.97 -1.73
C ILE A 148 -11.37 -8.12 -1.72
N LEU A 149 -12.10 -7.06 -2.11
CA LEU A 149 -13.56 -7.09 -2.16
C LEU A 149 -14.07 -8.14 -3.15
N ALA A 150 -13.39 -8.34 -4.28
CA ALA A 150 -13.78 -9.34 -5.27
C ALA A 150 -13.82 -10.77 -4.70
N GLY A 151 -12.96 -11.09 -3.74
CA GLY A 151 -13.01 -12.36 -3.02
C GLY A 151 -14.24 -12.48 -2.11
N ALA A 152 -14.76 -11.36 -1.58
CA ALA A 152 -15.99 -11.34 -0.78
C ALA A 152 -17.27 -11.45 -1.64
N VAL A 153 -17.22 -10.93 -2.88
CA VAL A 153 -18.40 -10.87 -3.79
C VAL A 153 -18.07 -11.53 -5.15
N PRO A 154 -17.83 -12.84 -5.19
CA PRO A 154 -17.36 -13.54 -6.40
C PRO A 154 -18.34 -13.46 -7.57
N TYR A 155 -19.61 -13.19 -7.31
CA TYR A 155 -20.64 -13.03 -8.36
C TYR A 155 -20.53 -11.69 -9.11
N TRP A 156 -19.76 -10.73 -8.62
CA TRP A 156 -19.59 -9.40 -9.23
C TRP A 156 -18.23 -9.31 -9.93
N GLU A 157 -18.10 -9.97 -11.07
CA GLU A 157 -16.85 -10.03 -11.85
C GLU A 157 -16.28 -8.64 -12.19
N TRP A 158 -17.16 -7.63 -12.36
CA TRP A 158 -16.75 -6.27 -12.63
C TRP A 158 -15.87 -5.67 -11.51
N VAL A 159 -16.06 -6.10 -10.24
CA VAL A 159 -15.25 -5.64 -9.10
C VAL A 159 -13.79 -6.07 -9.30
N LYS A 160 -13.59 -7.33 -9.69
CA LYS A 160 -12.25 -7.85 -10.01
C LYS A 160 -11.63 -7.12 -11.20
N LEU A 161 -12.44 -6.85 -12.23
CA LEU A 161 -11.98 -6.09 -13.40
C LEU A 161 -11.51 -4.68 -13.02
N VAL A 162 -12.30 -3.96 -12.20
CA VAL A 162 -11.91 -2.64 -11.67
C VAL A 162 -10.58 -2.74 -10.91
N GLY A 163 -10.42 -3.75 -10.05
CA GLY A 163 -9.17 -4.00 -9.33
C GLY A 163 -7.98 -4.18 -10.26
N LEU A 164 -8.10 -5.04 -11.27
CA LEU A 164 -7.01 -5.33 -12.22
C LEU A 164 -6.68 -4.13 -13.12
N VAL A 165 -7.68 -3.41 -13.62
CA VAL A 165 -7.47 -2.18 -14.42
C VAL A 165 -6.77 -1.12 -13.57
N SER A 166 -7.22 -0.92 -12.33
CA SER A 166 -6.59 0.01 -11.41
C SER A 166 -5.17 -0.39 -11.05
N LEU A 167 -4.89 -1.70 -10.92
CA LEU A 167 -3.54 -2.23 -10.68
C LEU A 167 -2.57 -1.85 -11.80
N TRP A 168 -2.97 -2.04 -13.05
CA TRP A 168 -2.16 -1.63 -14.20
C TRP A 168 -2.03 -0.11 -14.31
N GLY A 169 -3.10 0.63 -14.05
CA GLY A 169 -3.06 2.09 -13.97
C GLY A 169 -2.06 2.57 -12.91
N ALA A 170 -2.08 1.97 -11.73
CA ALA A 170 -1.12 2.25 -10.67
C ALA A 170 0.31 1.89 -11.09
N ALA A 171 0.53 0.76 -11.77
CA ALA A 171 1.86 0.34 -12.25
C ALA A 171 2.43 1.34 -13.26
N VAL A 172 1.64 1.78 -14.24
CA VAL A 172 2.06 2.79 -15.23
C VAL A 172 2.39 4.13 -14.57
N LEU A 173 1.49 4.66 -13.72
CA LEU A 173 1.72 5.91 -12.99
C LEU A 173 2.94 5.81 -12.07
N THR A 174 3.17 4.65 -11.51
CA THR A 174 4.31 4.33 -10.67
C THR A 174 5.62 4.39 -11.43
N LEU A 175 5.69 3.87 -12.66
CA LEU A 175 6.86 3.97 -13.53
C LEU A 175 7.14 5.41 -13.94
N VAL A 176 6.10 6.13 -14.39
CA VAL A 176 6.25 7.53 -14.80
C VAL A 176 6.78 8.40 -13.66
N THR A 177 6.15 8.33 -12.49
CA THR A 177 6.59 9.10 -11.32
C THR A 177 7.94 8.63 -10.77
N GLY A 178 8.26 7.34 -10.88
CA GLY A 178 9.55 6.78 -10.48
C GLY A 178 10.69 7.27 -11.33
N TRP A 179 10.47 7.41 -12.64
CA TRP A 179 11.46 7.94 -13.56
C TRP A 179 11.89 9.36 -13.22
N ASP A 180 10.94 10.23 -12.85
CA ASP A 180 11.26 11.60 -12.43
C ASP A 180 12.18 11.62 -11.20
N TYR A 181 11.92 10.75 -10.20
CA TYR A 181 12.77 10.62 -9.03
C TYR A 181 14.17 10.10 -9.37
N LEU A 182 14.26 9.08 -10.23
CA LEU A 182 15.54 8.52 -10.67
C LEU A 182 16.37 9.57 -11.42
N ARG A 183 15.74 10.33 -12.32
CA ARG A 183 16.40 11.36 -13.09
C ARG A 183 17.00 12.47 -12.20
N VAL A 184 16.29 12.88 -11.17
CA VAL A 184 16.80 13.88 -10.21
C VAL A 184 17.87 13.26 -9.32
N GLY A 185 17.67 12.01 -8.85
CA GLY A 185 18.65 11.32 -8.01
C GLY A 185 20.00 11.16 -8.70
N LEU A 186 20.01 10.70 -9.95
CA LEU A 186 21.24 10.50 -10.72
C LEU A 186 22.03 11.80 -10.90
N LYS A 187 21.35 12.95 -11.06
CA LYS A 187 22.02 14.26 -11.19
C LYS A 187 22.76 14.72 -9.93
N HIS A 188 22.46 14.12 -8.77
CA HIS A 188 23.08 14.49 -7.49
C HIS A 188 24.02 13.39 -6.98
N MET A 189 24.24 12.33 -7.75
CA MET A 189 25.20 11.28 -7.45
C MET A 189 26.55 11.47 -8.15
N ASP A 190 26.57 12.31 -9.18
CA ASP A 190 27.79 12.78 -9.88
C ASP A 190 28.25 14.12 -9.27
#